data_e38164493208fa64b349b042d4e77bc9
#
_entry.id   e38164493208fa64b349b042d4e77bc9
#
_cell.length_a   1.000
_cell.length_b   1.000
_cell.length_c   1.000
_cell.angle_alpha   90.00
_cell.angle_beta   90.00
_cell.angle_gamma   90.00
#
_symmetry.space_group_name_H-M   'P 1'
#
loop_
_entity.id
_entity.type
_entity.pdbx_description
1 polymer ?
#
loop_
_entity_poly.entity_id
_entity_poly.type
_entity_poly.pdbx_seq_one_letter_code
_entity_poly.pdbx_strand_id
1 'polypeptide(L)'
;MATFAENNDGTGNSKVFIASEEDIIIDELSEYLNNKISFIRVLPWNWVSKKGTAGDIQYMNNDWFYKWSNNGDSGLEREYTPMAWGKGAADDDNDIEIIKNKYKSTHLLAFNEPDDCNGQSGQYGNMCVVDTSLTYYKNLLKSGLRMVSPACRQDAVF
;
A
#
# COMPACT_ATOMS: atom_id res chain seq x y z
N MET A 1 1.28 13.69 3.94
CA MET A 1 2.17 12.52 4.11
C MET A 1 3.28 12.59 3.08
N ALA A 2 4.52 12.32 3.46
CA ALA A 2 5.65 12.22 2.56
C ALA A 2 6.38 10.89 2.79
N THR A 3 6.66 10.16 1.72
CA THR A 3 7.48 8.95 1.74
C THR A 3 8.85 9.27 1.16
N PHE A 4 9.89 8.96 1.89
CA PHE A 4 11.29 9.02 1.43
C PHE A 4 11.82 7.60 1.30
N ALA A 5 12.53 7.30 0.22
CA ALA A 5 13.17 6.00 0.02
C ALA A 5 14.56 6.12 -0.60
N GLU A 6 15.36 5.10 -0.38
CA GLU A 6 16.75 5.02 -0.83
C GLU A 6 16.84 4.85 -2.36
N ASN A 7 16.04 3.95 -2.92
CA ASN A 7 16.06 3.67 -4.35
C ASN A 7 15.08 4.57 -5.12
N ASN A 8 15.41 4.89 -6.36
CA ASN A 8 14.61 5.75 -7.23
C ASN A 8 13.23 5.21 -7.59
N ASP A 9 12.97 3.95 -7.33
CA ASP A 9 11.69 3.27 -7.55
C ASP A 9 10.85 3.14 -6.26
N GLY A 10 11.29 3.75 -5.16
CA GLY A 10 10.60 3.72 -3.87
C GLY A 10 10.94 2.50 -2.99
N THR A 11 11.83 1.61 -3.45
CA THR A 11 12.30 0.46 -2.67
C THR A 11 13.54 0.78 -1.82
N GLY A 12 14.07 -0.21 -1.09
CA GLY A 12 15.19 -0.04 -0.17
C GLY A 12 14.75 0.49 1.20
N ASN A 13 15.69 1.08 1.93
CA ASN A 13 15.35 1.73 3.20
C ASN A 13 14.38 2.88 2.93
N SER A 14 13.30 2.94 3.69
CA SER A 14 12.29 3.96 3.50
C SER A 14 11.67 4.44 4.81
N LYS A 15 11.10 5.63 4.81
CA LYS A 15 10.36 6.18 5.93
C LYS A 15 9.23 7.08 5.47
N VAL A 16 8.11 6.98 6.18
CA VAL A 16 6.93 7.84 5.96
C VAL A 16 6.87 8.88 7.07
N PHE A 17 6.64 10.12 6.70
CA PHE A 17 6.37 11.25 7.59
C PHE A 17 4.95 11.76 7.36
N ILE A 18 4.21 11.98 8.43
CA ILE A 18 2.82 12.42 8.39
C ILE A 18 2.70 13.69 9.21
N ALA A 19 2.51 14.82 8.53
CA ALA A 19 2.14 16.08 9.15
C ALA A 19 0.59 16.16 9.11
N SER A 20 -0.05 15.96 10.24
CA SER A 20 -1.53 15.93 10.36
C SER A 20 -2.12 17.25 10.84
N GLU A 21 -1.46 17.91 11.77
CA GLU A 21 -1.94 19.15 12.41
C GLU A 21 -0.93 20.28 12.31
N GLU A 22 0.36 19.95 12.45
CA GLU A 22 1.47 20.90 12.42
C GLU A 22 2.57 20.45 11.44
N ASP A 23 3.40 21.38 11.02
CA ASP A 23 4.57 21.10 10.20
C ASP A 23 5.58 20.24 10.97
N ILE A 24 6.15 19.26 10.31
CA ILE A 24 7.25 18.46 10.85
C ILE A 24 8.56 19.05 10.34
N ILE A 25 9.40 19.52 11.25
CA ILE A 25 10.76 19.97 10.96
C ILE A 25 11.71 18.84 11.33
N ILE A 26 12.55 18.42 10.38
CA ILE A 26 13.52 17.33 10.56
C ILE A 26 14.89 17.91 10.26
N ASP A 27 15.64 18.22 11.30
CA ASP A 27 16.99 18.76 11.18
C ASP A 27 18.00 17.71 10.71
N GLU A 28 17.77 16.44 11.07
CA GLU A 28 18.64 15.34 10.69
C GLU A 28 17.83 14.07 10.42
N LEU A 29 18.10 13.43 9.28
CA LEU A 29 17.53 12.14 8.95
C LEU A 29 18.28 11.02 9.67
N SER A 30 17.59 9.91 9.89
CA SER A 30 18.22 8.70 10.42
C SER A 30 19.40 8.25 9.54
N GLU A 31 20.41 7.67 10.15
CA GLU A 31 21.67 7.25 9.51
C GLU A 31 21.44 6.39 8.23
N TYR A 32 20.39 5.57 8.23
CA TYR A 32 20.09 4.73 7.07
C TYR A 32 19.45 5.48 5.89
N LEU A 33 18.97 6.72 6.08
CA LEU A 33 18.42 7.57 5.02
C LEU A 33 19.26 8.82 4.74
N ASN A 34 20.12 9.23 5.67
CA ASN A 34 20.91 10.43 5.52
C ASN A 34 21.84 10.33 4.30
N ASN A 35 21.74 11.31 3.40
CA ASN A 35 22.46 11.36 2.11
C ASN A 35 22.17 10.17 1.14
N LYS A 36 21.07 9.44 1.34
CA LYS A 36 20.74 8.25 0.53
C LYS A 36 19.38 8.34 -0.15
N ILE A 37 18.64 9.42 0.01
CA ILE A 37 17.30 9.55 -0.57
C ILE A 37 17.39 9.75 -2.06
N SER A 38 16.79 8.85 -2.82
CA SER A 38 16.61 8.94 -4.28
C SER A 38 15.15 9.01 -4.71
N PHE A 39 14.21 8.84 -3.78
CA PHE A 39 12.78 8.87 -4.04
C PHE A 39 12.04 9.69 -2.98
N ILE A 40 11.17 10.59 -3.44
CA ILE A 40 10.24 11.34 -2.59
C ILE A 40 8.87 11.30 -3.22
N ARG A 41 7.86 10.87 -2.45
CA ARG A 41 6.46 10.93 -2.85
C ARG A 41 5.66 11.69 -1.80
N VAL A 42 4.95 12.72 -2.22
CA VAL A 42 4.09 13.53 -1.37
C VAL A 42 2.64 13.28 -1.75
N LEU A 43 1.81 12.97 -0.77
CA LEU A 43 0.38 12.77 -0.91
C LEU A 43 -0.39 13.61 0.12
N PRO A 44 -1.59 14.09 -0.19
CA PRO A 44 -2.48 14.66 0.82
C PRO A 44 -2.71 13.63 1.93
N TRP A 45 -2.80 14.11 3.17
CA TRP A 45 -3.15 13.28 4.30
C TRP A 45 -4.40 13.85 4.96
N ASN A 46 -5.54 13.24 4.68
CA ASN A 46 -6.83 13.60 5.25
C ASN A 46 -7.23 12.54 6.27
N TRP A 47 -6.40 12.41 7.31
CA TRP A 47 -6.69 11.47 8.37
C TRP A 47 -7.74 12.04 9.31
N VAL A 48 -8.97 11.58 9.18
CA VAL A 48 -10.08 12.05 10.00
C VAL A 48 -10.59 10.96 10.93
N SER A 49 -10.63 9.70 10.49
CA SER A 49 -11.15 8.59 11.27
C SER A 49 -10.51 7.26 10.84
N LYS A 50 -10.56 6.29 11.76
CA LYS A 50 -10.12 4.91 11.50
C LYS A 50 -11.21 4.04 10.89
N LYS A 51 -12.40 4.59 10.62
CA LYS A 51 -13.53 3.83 10.11
C LYS A 51 -13.43 3.62 8.62
N GLY A 52 -13.38 2.37 8.19
CA GLY A 52 -13.41 1.97 6.80
C GLY A 52 -14.42 0.88 6.54
N THR A 53 -14.77 0.67 5.26
CA THR A 53 -15.69 -0.37 4.83
C THR A 53 -15.12 -1.23 3.72
N ALA A 54 -15.46 -2.51 3.74
CA ALA A 54 -15.33 -3.39 2.60
C ALA A 54 -16.51 -3.12 1.64
N GLY A 55 -16.19 -2.58 0.46
CA GLY A 55 -17.17 -2.06 -0.49
C GLY A 55 -17.47 -0.56 -0.30
N ASP A 56 -17.96 0.05 -1.38
CA ASP A 56 -18.32 1.47 -1.42
C ASP A 56 -19.74 1.67 -0.84
N ILE A 57 -19.82 1.72 0.47
CA ILE A 57 -21.10 1.86 1.20
C ILE A 57 -21.28 3.32 1.60
N GLN A 58 -21.92 4.10 0.72
CA GLN A 58 -22.00 5.57 0.85
C GLN A 58 -22.88 6.05 2.01
N TYR A 59 -23.83 5.26 2.48
CA TYR A 59 -24.69 5.63 3.60
C TYR A 59 -24.06 5.37 4.98
N MET A 60 -22.90 4.73 5.02
CA MET A 60 -22.14 4.57 6.26
C MET A 60 -21.22 5.77 6.46
N ASN A 61 -21.17 6.28 7.69
CA ASN A 61 -20.20 7.31 8.06
C ASN A 61 -18.81 6.67 8.22
N ASN A 62 -18.08 6.60 7.11
CA ASN A 62 -16.73 6.06 7.01
C ASN A 62 -15.86 6.97 6.14
N ASP A 63 -14.56 7.01 6.45
CA ASP A 63 -13.60 7.90 5.78
C ASP A 63 -12.79 7.19 4.69
N TRP A 64 -12.82 5.87 4.68
CA TRP A 64 -12.15 5.09 3.64
C TRP A 64 -12.91 3.80 3.30
N PHE A 65 -12.61 3.25 2.13
CA PHE A 65 -13.17 1.98 1.67
C PHE A 65 -12.23 1.27 0.69
N TYR A 66 -12.44 -0.03 0.48
CA TYR A 66 -11.74 -0.83 -0.54
C TYR A 66 -12.70 -1.77 -1.28
N LYS A 67 -12.28 -2.28 -2.43
CA LYS A 67 -13.12 -3.14 -3.30
C LYS A 67 -12.38 -4.37 -3.83
N TRP A 68 -11.46 -4.95 -3.12
CA TRP A 68 -10.63 -6.07 -3.60
C TRP A 68 -9.99 -5.83 -4.98
N SER A 69 -9.62 -4.62 -5.27
CA SER A 69 -9.07 -4.18 -6.56
C SER A 69 -8.00 -3.11 -6.35
N ASN A 70 -7.04 -3.06 -7.27
CA ASN A 70 -6.05 -1.98 -7.35
C ASN A 70 -6.58 -0.76 -8.11
N ASN A 71 -7.81 -0.82 -8.69
CA ASN A 71 -8.38 0.22 -9.53
C ASN A 71 -9.66 0.82 -8.94
N GLY A 72 -9.58 2.02 -8.43
CA GLY A 72 -10.69 2.80 -7.89
C GLY A 72 -10.27 4.24 -7.60
N ASP A 73 -11.22 5.11 -7.32
CA ASP A 73 -11.00 6.53 -7.14
C ASP A 73 -11.39 6.99 -5.73
N SER A 74 -10.55 7.84 -5.17
CA SER A 74 -10.86 8.56 -3.93
C SER A 74 -11.74 9.76 -4.22
N GLY A 75 -12.76 9.98 -3.38
CA GLY A 75 -13.52 11.23 -3.35
C GLY A 75 -12.84 12.30 -2.48
N LEU A 76 -13.53 13.44 -2.33
CA LEU A 76 -13.07 14.51 -1.43
C LEU A 76 -13.18 14.13 0.05
N GLU A 77 -14.19 13.34 0.39
CA GLU A 77 -14.55 12.99 1.76
C GLU A 77 -14.19 11.56 2.14
N ARG A 78 -13.90 10.71 1.15
CA ARG A 78 -13.64 9.28 1.35
C ARG A 78 -12.46 8.82 0.51
N GLU A 79 -11.47 8.22 1.17
CA GLU A 79 -10.32 7.61 0.51
C GLU A 79 -10.67 6.24 -0.03
N TYR A 80 -10.37 6.00 -1.30
CA TYR A 80 -10.27 4.65 -1.83
C TYR A 80 -8.89 4.08 -1.50
N THR A 81 -8.85 2.99 -0.75
CA THR A 81 -7.61 2.26 -0.46
C THR A 81 -7.48 1.10 -1.45
N PRO A 82 -6.60 1.18 -2.44
CA PRO A 82 -6.42 0.11 -3.40
C PRO A 82 -5.93 -1.17 -2.73
N MET A 83 -6.32 -2.33 -3.28
CA MET A 83 -5.83 -3.64 -2.86
C MET A 83 -5.13 -4.32 -4.03
N ALA A 84 -3.90 -4.74 -3.82
CA ALA A 84 -3.25 -5.71 -4.68
C ALA A 84 -3.71 -7.12 -4.25
N TRP A 85 -4.84 -7.58 -4.78
CA TRP A 85 -5.51 -8.79 -4.32
C TRP A 85 -4.61 -10.05 -4.41
N GLY A 86 -3.79 -10.14 -5.43
CA GLY A 86 -2.85 -11.25 -5.63
C GLY A 86 -1.78 -10.89 -6.67
N LYS A 87 -1.11 -11.90 -7.22
CA LYS A 87 -0.03 -11.74 -8.19
C LYS A 87 -0.39 -10.79 -9.33
N GLY A 88 -1.52 -11.00 -10.00
CA GLY A 88 -1.94 -10.21 -11.17
C GLY A 88 -2.24 -8.74 -10.92
N ALA A 89 -2.02 -8.24 -9.71
CA ALA A 89 -2.07 -6.82 -9.35
C ALA A 89 -0.72 -6.34 -8.76
N ALA A 90 0.36 -7.08 -9.00
CA ALA A 90 1.66 -6.83 -8.38
C ALA A 90 2.85 -7.32 -9.22
N ASP A 91 2.64 -7.95 -10.37
CA ASP A 91 3.70 -8.66 -11.09
C ASP A 91 4.38 -7.85 -12.18
N ASP A 92 3.83 -6.71 -12.55
CA ASP A 92 4.45 -5.85 -13.56
C ASP A 92 4.41 -4.35 -13.20
N ASP A 93 5.14 -3.55 -13.97
CA ASP A 93 5.22 -2.10 -13.74
C ASP A 93 3.90 -1.39 -14.10
N ASN A 94 3.05 -1.95 -14.94
CA ASN A 94 1.76 -1.36 -15.27
C ASN A 94 0.81 -1.41 -14.07
N ASP A 95 0.81 -2.51 -13.32
CA ASP A 95 0.04 -2.60 -12.08
C ASP A 95 0.51 -1.55 -11.07
N ILE A 96 1.82 -1.37 -10.95
CA ILE A 96 2.38 -0.37 -10.05
C ILE A 96 2.01 1.04 -10.49
N GLU A 97 2.02 1.34 -11.79
CA GLU A 97 1.57 2.65 -12.30
C GLU A 97 0.08 2.89 -12.06
N ILE A 98 -0.78 1.88 -12.19
CA ILE A 98 -2.19 1.98 -11.81
C ILE A 98 -2.32 2.35 -10.34
N ILE A 99 -1.60 1.68 -9.46
CA ILE A 99 -1.62 1.94 -8.02
C ILE A 99 -1.08 3.34 -7.67
N LYS A 100 0.04 3.74 -8.29
CA LYS A 100 0.65 5.07 -8.08
C LYS A 100 -0.27 6.21 -8.46
N ASN A 101 -1.05 6.04 -9.52
CA ASN A 101 -1.90 7.07 -10.08
C ASN A 101 -3.25 7.21 -9.35
N LYS A 102 -3.50 6.43 -8.30
CA LYS A 102 -4.72 6.57 -7.51
C LYS A 102 -4.69 7.88 -6.73
N TYR A 103 -5.55 8.78 -7.16
CA TYR A 103 -5.65 10.10 -6.58
C TYR A 103 -6.05 10.01 -5.10
N LYS A 104 -5.30 10.68 -4.26
CA LYS A 104 -5.48 10.73 -2.80
C LYS A 104 -5.37 9.40 -2.05
N SER A 105 -4.95 8.31 -2.68
CA SER A 105 -4.69 7.07 -1.96
C SER A 105 -3.40 7.21 -1.15
N THR A 106 -3.46 6.92 0.14
CA THR A 106 -2.32 7.01 1.06
C THR A 106 -1.80 5.63 1.47
N HIS A 107 -2.66 4.61 1.39
CA HIS A 107 -2.37 3.24 1.76
C HIS A 107 -2.58 2.29 0.59
N LEU A 108 -1.93 1.14 0.66
CA LEU A 108 -2.12 0.01 -0.24
C LEU A 108 -2.32 -1.25 0.60
N LEU A 109 -3.47 -1.89 0.45
CA LEU A 109 -3.71 -3.22 1.00
C LEU A 109 -2.98 -4.25 0.15
N ALA A 110 -2.20 -5.11 0.78
CA ALA A 110 -1.53 -6.18 0.08
C ALA A 110 -2.45 -7.40 -0.11
N PHE A 111 -1.88 -8.56 -0.36
CA PHE A 111 -2.55 -9.75 -0.85
C PHE A 111 -3.66 -10.27 0.05
N ASN A 112 -4.71 -10.81 -0.57
CA ASN A 112 -5.82 -11.45 0.14
C ASN A 112 -5.58 -12.97 0.23
N GLU A 113 -5.29 -13.46 1.40
CA GLU A 113 -5.06 -14.88 1.72
C GLU A 113 -4.05 -15.55 0.76
N PRO A 114 -2.81 -15.02 0.66
CA PRO A 114 -1.81 -15.60 -0.22
C PRO A 114 -1.36 -17.00 0.21
N ASP A 115 -1.57 -17.35 1.47
CA ASP A 115 -1.28 -18.65 2.08
C ASP A 115 -2.30 -19.75 1.74
N ASP A 116 -3.44 -19.41 1.13
CA ASP A 116 -4.42 -20.39 0.67
C ASP A 116 -4.05 -20.97 -0.70
N CYS A 117 -3.28 -22.08 -0.71
CA CYS A 117 -2.81 -22.71 -1.94
C CYS A 117 -3.93 -23.23 -2.87
N ASN A 118 -5.13 -23.44 -2.35
CA ASN A 118 -6.25 -24.00 -3.09
C ASN A 118 -7.40 -23.00 -3.31
N GLY A 119 -7.27 -21.80 -2.76
CA GLY A 119 -8.27 -20.75 -2.85
C GLY A 119 -7.64 -19.37 -2.88
N GLN A 120 -8.47 -18.35 -2.87
CA GLN A 120 -8.08 -16.95 -2.83
C GLN A 120 -6.86 -16.59 -3.69
N SER A 121 -6.01 -15.67 -3.28
CA SER A 121 -4.86 -15.27 -4.09
C SER A 121 -3.76 -16.33 -4.13
N GLY A 122 -3.67 -17.17 -3.13
CA GLY A 122 -2.64 -18.21 -3.01
C GLY A 122 -2.66 -19.26 -4.12
N GLN A 123 -3.84 -19.55 -4.68
CA GLN A 123 -3.99 -20.52 -5.78
C GLN A 123 -3.37 -20.06 -7.11
N TYR A 124 -3.09 -18.75 -7.26
CA TYR A 124 -2.59 -18.19 -8.50
C TYR A 124 -1.11 -17.85 -8.42
N GLY A 125 -0.35 -18.21 -9.48
CA GLY A 125 1.02 -17.79 -9.64
C GLY A 125 1.97 -18.22 -8.50
N ASN A 126 1.65 -19.31 -7.83
CA ASN A 126 2.46 -19.88 -6.72
C ASN A 126 2.57 -18.95 -5.50
N MET A 127 1.58 -18.09 -5.28
CA MET A 127 1.56 -17.11 -4.20
C MET A 127 1.62 -17.74 -2.80
N CYS A 128 1.18 -18.99 -2.64
CA CYS A 128 1.27 -19.68 -1.35
C CYS A 128 2.70 -20.12 -0.95
N VAL A 129 3.67 -19.91 -1.84
CA VAL A 129 5.08 -20.02 -1.50
C VAL A 129 5.58 -18.66 -1.01
N VAL A 130 6.11 -18.59 0.21
CA VAL A 130 6.49 -17.35 0.89
C VAL A 130 7.45 -16.51 0.04
N ASP A 131 8.50 -17.11 -0.53
CA ASP A 131 9.48 -16.39 -1.36
C ASP A 131 8.84 -15.74 -2.60
N THR A 132 7.84 -16.40 -3.18
CA THR A 132 7.09 -15.86 -4.32
C THR A 132 6.27 -14.65 -3.88
N SER A 133 5.51 -14.77 -2.80
CA SER A 133 4.75 -13.66 -2.23
C SER A 133 5.64 -12.48 -1.83
N LEU A 134 6.79 -12.75 -1.22
CA LEU A 134 7.76 -11.71 -0.87
C LEU A 134 8.29 -10.97 -2.10
N THR A 135 8.51 -11.67 -3.21
CA THR A 135 8.97 -11.06 -4.46
C THR A 135 7.95 -10.05 -4.98
N TYR A 136 6.69 -10.42 -5.04
CA TYR A 136 5.62 -9.52 -5.49
C TYR A 136 5.33 -8.42 -4.46
N TYR A 137 5.42 -8.72 -3.17
CA TYR A 137 5.30 -7.69 -2.13
C TYR A 137 6.37 -6.61 -2.26
N LYS A 138 7.62 -6.99 -2.52
CA LYS A 138 8.70 -6.02 -2.79
C LYS A 138 8.41 -5.15 -4.01
N ASN A 139 7.79 -5.71 -5.05
CA ASN A 139 7.39 -4.93 -6.21
C ASN A 139 6.35 -3.85 -5.85
N LEU A 140 5.39 -4.16 -4.96
CA LEU A 140 4.40 -3.19 -4.47
C LEU A 140 5.02 -2.01 -3.74
N LEU A 141 6.20 -2.14 -3.15
CA LEU A 141 6.90 -1.03 -2.48
C LEU A 141 7.22 0.12 -3.44
N LYS A 142 7.38 -0.15 -4.74
CA LYS A 142 7.58 0.85 -5.79
C LYS A 142 6.40 1.83 -5.91
N SER A 143 5.23 1.48 -5.37
CA SER A 143 4.08 2.39 -5.33
C SER A 143 4.35 3.63 -4.46
N GLY A 144 5.26 3.54 -3.49
CA GLY A 144 5.52 4.60 -2.50
C GLY A 144 4.34 4.87 -1.56
N LEU A 145 3.29 4.04 -1.59
CA LEU A 145 2.18 4.11 -0.66
C LEU A 145 2.55 3.45 0.67
N ARG A 146 1.81 3.79 1.72
CA ARG A 146 1.93 3.11 3.01
C ARG A 146 1.37 1.70 2.90
N MET A 147 2.24 0.72 3.00
CA MET A 147 1.87 -0.69 2.83
C MET A 147 1.16 -1.24 4.06
N VAL A 148 0.10 -2.00 3.82
CA VAL A 148 -0.54 -2.87 4.80
C VAL A 148 -0.10 -4.31 4.51
N SER A 149 0.13 -5.10 5.54
CA SER A 149 0.52 -6.51 5.38
C SER A 149 -0.55 -7.32 4.62
N PRO A 150 -0.18 -8.43 4.00
CA PRO A 150 -1.14 -9.39 3.50
C PRO A 150 -2.12 -9.85 4.59
N ALA A 151 -3.37 -10.08 4.21
CA ALA A 151 -4.37 -10.68 5.07
C ALA A 151 -4.32 -12.20 4.91
N CYS A 152 -3.64 -12.88 5.84
CA CYS A 152 -3.51 -14.33 5.81
C CYS A 152 -4.69 -15.04 6.46
N ARG A 153 -4.88 -16.32 6.13
CA ARG A 153 -5.87 -17.18 6.77
C ARG A 153 -5.49 -17.48 8.23
N GLN A 154 -6.46 -18.02 8.97
CA GLN A 154 -6.33 -18.32 10.40
C GLN A 154 -5.13 -19.22 10.73
N ASP A 155 -4.77 -20.13 9.85
CA ASP A 155 -3.72 -21.14 10.05
C ASP A 155 -2.40 -20.79 9.37
N ALA A 156 -2.24 -19.53 8.93
CA ALA A 156 -1.03 -19.09 8.28
C ALA A 156 0.18 -19.16 9.22
N VAL A 157 1.24 -19.81 8.74
CA VAL A 157 2.55 -19.81 9.39
C VAL A 157 3.47 -18.95 8.53
N PHE A 158 3.70 -17.73 8.95
CA PHE A 158 4.65 -16.79 8.37
C PHE A 158 5.76 -16.46 9.34
#